data_166847c22d51d891df8389fa9b028937
#
_entry.id   166847c22d51d891df8389fa9b028937
#
_cell.length_a   1.000
_cell.length_b   1.000
_cell.length_c   1.000
_cell.angle_alpha   90.00
_cell.angle_beta   90.00
_cell.angle_gamma   90.00
#
_symmetry.space_group_name_H-M   'P 1'
#
loop_
_entity.id
_entity.type
_entity.pdbx_description
1 polymer ?
#
loop_
_entity_poly.entity_id
_entity_poly.type
_entity_poly.pdbx_seq_one_letter_code
_entity_poly.pdbx_strand_id
1 'polypeptide(L)'
;MAGVGTFLVTRGGNDQPAVAIAPSMTTVATVPPTVPATAPPPTTTTEPDPGSLTQTQDKPTTTSPKFGANVAALWQAIVTDDPIKAMPFFFPLGAYLQVKAISNPESDWRTRLVAGYVEDIHALHAKLGAKAGTAQLVGMDVPESQAVWVKPGVEYNKGSYWRVYGAQLRYTADGQSGSFPIASMISWRGEWYVVHLNSIR
;
A
#
# COMPACT_ATOMS: atom_id res chain seq x y z
N MET A 1 30.02 51.03 14.42
CA MET A 1 31.50 50.86 14.30
C MET A 1 31.73 49.86 13.19
N ALA A 2 32.42 50.33 12.15
CA ALA A 2 32.73 49.57 10.94
C ALA A 2 34.02 48.78 11.13
N GLY A 3 34.11 47.62 10.51
CA GLY A 3 35.30 46.81 10.42
C GLY A 3 35.40 46.16 9.05
N VAL A 4 36.04 46.87 8.11
CA VAL A 4 36.40 46.39 6.77
C VAL A 4 37.76 45.68 6.90
N GLY A 5 37.85 44.45 6.49
CA GLY A 5 39.08 43.67 6.37
C GLY A 5 39.41 43.38 4.90
N THR A 6 40.33 44.15 4.34
CA THR A 6 40.93 43.98 3.02
C THR A 6 42.04 42.93 3.11
N PHE A 7 42.06 41.92 2.22
CA PHE A 7 43.24 41.06 2.03
C PHE A 7 43.80 41.18 0.61
N LEU A 8 45.11 41.47 0.58
CA LEU A 8 45.95 41.69 -0.58
C LEU A 8 46.22 40.38 -1.36
N VAL A 9 46.21 40.53 -2.70
CA VAL A 9 46.72 39.55 -3.64
C VAL A 9 48.23 39.76 -3.85
N THR A 10 49.03 38.75 -3.62
CA THR A 10 50.42 38.71 -4.10
C THR A 10 50.56 37.80 -5.30
N ARG A 11 51.02 38.41 -6.38
CA ARG A 11 51.43 37.79 -7.63
C ARG A 11 52.84 37.21 -7.48
N GLY A 12 53.02 35.91 -7.75
CA GLY A 12 54.33 35.29 -7.95
C GLY A 12 54.42 34.71 -9.33
N GLY A 13 55.20 35.31 -10.20
CA GLY A 13 55.52 34.77 -11.49
C GLY A 13 56.70 33.75 -11.40
N ASN A 14 56.63 32.73 -12.20
CA ASN A 14 57.82 31.91 -12.53
C ASN A 14 57.75 31.61 -14.03
N ASP A 15 58.70 32.24 -14.72
CA ASP A 15 59.08 31.93 -16.10
C ASP A 15 59.82 30.59 -16.13
N GLN A 16 59.40 29.68 -16.99
CA GLN A 16 60.22 28.51 -17.42
C GLN A 16 60.01 28.27 -18.92
N PRO A 17 61.13 27.95 -19.64
CA PRO A 17 61.14 27.97 -21.10
C PRO A 17 60.44 26.78 -21.72
N ALA A 18 59.83 27.02 -22.86
CA ALA A 18 59.17 26.06 -23.72
C ALA A 18 60.14 25.04 -24.33
N VAL A 19 59.90 23.75 -24.08
CA VAL A 19 60.49 22.64 -24.82
C VAL A 19 59.48 22.16 -25.85
N ALA A 20 59.83 22.33 -27.12
CA ALA A 20 59.03 21.84 -28.24
C ALA A 20 59.16 20.30 -28.35
N ILE A 21 58.08 19.61 -28.17
CA ILE A 21 58.01 18.16 -28.45
C ILE A 21 57.10 17.99 -29.69
N ALA A 22 57.66 17.34 -30.73
CA ALA A 22 56.97 17.02 -31.96
C ALA A 22 55.77 16.07 -31.73
N PRO A 23 54.69 16.18 -32.48
CA PRO A 23 53.53 15.29 -32.31
C PRO A 23 53.83 13.91 -32.96
N SER A 24 53.86 12.85 -32.15
CA SER A 24 53.74 11.46 -32.61
C SER A 24 52.26 11.21 -32.97
N MET A 25 52.02 10.98 -34.23
CA MET A 25 50.70 10.55 -34.73
C MET A 25 50.45 9.10 -34.30
N THR A 26 49.70 8.89 -33.23
CA THR A 26 49.16 7.59 -32.87
C THR A 26 47.83 7.41 -33.61
N THR A 27 47.81 6.48 -34.53
CA THR A 27 46.59 6.05 -35.25
C THR A 27 45.68 5.34 -34.26
N VAL A 28 44.60 6.00 -33.82
CA VAL A 28 43.56 5.37 -33.01
C VAL A 28 42.65 4.56 -33.92
N ALA A 29 42.69 3.24 -33.78
CA ALA A 29 41.73 2.35 -34.41
C ALA A 29 40.35 2.61 -33.84
N THR A 30 39.43 3.07 -34.71
CA THR A 30 38.01 3.30 -34.35
C THR A 30 37.30 1.94 -34.18
N VAL A 31 37.05 1.54 -32.94
CA VAL A 31 36.18 0.40 -32.64
C VAL A 31 34.73 0.89 -32.84
N PRO A 32 33.89 0.19 -33.63
CA PRO A 32 32.50 0.55 -33.78
C PRO A 32 31.76 0.42 -32.43
N PRO A 33 30.82 1.32 -32.10
CA PRO A 33 30.08 1.24 -30.88
C PRO A 33 29.20 -0.02 -30.85
N THR A 34 29.48 -0.91 -29.91
CA THR A 34 28.61 -2.05 -29.60
C THR A 34 27.34 -1.47 -28.95
N VAL A 35 26.23 -1.52 -29.68
CA VAL A 35 24.92 -1.15 -29.15
C VAL A 35 24.58 -2.12 -28.03
N PRO A 36 24.31 -1.67 -26.80
CA PRO A 36 23.84 -2.55 -25.73
C PRO A 36 22.53 -3.20 -26.15
N ALA A 37 22.46 -4.52 -26.11
CA ALA A 37 21.21 -5.24 -26.33
C ALA A 37 20.20 -4.78 -25.29
N THR A 38 19.11 -4.17 -25.76
CA THR A 38 17.99 -3.77 -24.91
C THR A 38 17.44 -5.02 -24.24
N ALA A 39 17.56 -5.10 -22.91
CA ALA A 39 16.94 -6.18 -22.14
C ALA A 39 15.44 -6.21 -22.44
N PRO A 40 14.81 -7.38 -22.59
CA PRO A 40 13.36 -7.46 -22.76
C PRO A 40 12.68 -6.81 -21.55
N PRO A 41 11.55 -6.11 -21.76
CA PRO A 41 10.81 -5.49 -20.66
C PRO A 41 10.42 -6.58 -19.64
N PRO A 42 10.42 -6.28 -18.33
CA PRO A 42 10.03 -7.23 -17.32
C PRO A 42 8.59 -7.69 -17.61
N THR A 43 8.41 -8.98 -17.76
CA THR A 43 7.08 -9.60 -17.91
C THR A 43 6.37 -9.39 -16.56
N THR A 44 5.47 -8.44 -16.49
CA THR A 44 4.60 -8.24 -15.31
C THR A 44 3.65 -9.45 -15.27
N THR A 45 4.01 -10.47 -14.52
CA THR A 45 3.11 -11.57 -14.21
C THR A 45 2.02 -10.99 -13.32
N THR A 46 0.87 -10.67 -13.89
CA THR A 46 -0.30 -10.24 -13.13
C THR A 46 -0.72 -11.40 -12.24
N GLU A 47 -0.57 -11.27 -10.92
CA GLU A 47 -1.07 -12.27 -9.98
C GLU A 47 -2.57 -12.44 -10.20
N PRO A 48 -3.11 -13.67 -10.29
CA PRO A 48 -4.53 -13.88 -10.50
C PRO A 48 -5.34 -13.26 -9.36
N ASP A 49 -6.52 -12.69 -9.68
CA ASP A 49 -7.44 -12.17 -8.67
C ASP A 49 -7.69 -13.25 -7.60
N PRO A 50 -7.32 -13.02 -6.34
CA PRO A 50 -7.51 -13.99 -5.26
C PRO A 50 -8.95 -14.48 -5.16
N GLY A 51 -9.91 -13.64 -5.51
CA GLY A 51 -11.33 -13.97 -5.53
C GLY A 51 -11.73 -14.99 -6.58
N SER A 52 -10.93 -15.20 -7.64
CA SER A 52 -11.19 -16.20 -8.67
C SER A 52 -10.82 -17.62 -8.24
N LEU A 53 -10.02 -17.78 -7.18
CA LEU A 53 -9.56 -19.07 -6.68
C LEU A 53 -10.50 -19.62 -5.60
N THR A 54 -10.54 -20.96 -5.43
CA THR A 54 -11.35 -21.61 -4.39
C THR A 54 -10.83 -21.27 -3.00
N GLN A 55 -11.74 -21.08 -2.04
CA GLN A 55 -11.44 -20.86 -0.63
C GLN A 55 -10.66 -22.02 0.00
N THR A 56 -9.77 -21.71 0.94
CA THR A 56 -9.09 -22.67 1.81
C THR A 56 -9.51 -22.48 3.27
N GLN A 57 -9.21 -23.45 4.13
CA GLN A 57 -9.45 -23.34 5.58
C GLN A 57 -8.26 -22.75 6.34
N ASP A 58 -7.24 -22.28 5.62
CA ASP A 58 -6.07 -21.68 6.24
C ASP A 58 -6.49 -20.50 7.11
N LYS A 59 -6.08 -20.54 8.38
CA LYS A 59 -6.34 -19.44 9.30
C LYS A 59 -5.46 -18.25 8.91
N PRO A 60 -6.04 -17.09 8.66
CA PRO A 60 -5.27 -15.91 8.27
C PRO A 60 -4.42 -15.40 9.45
N THR A 61 -3.34 -14.71 9.11
CA THR A 61 -2.42 -14.08 10.06
C THR A 61 -2.18 -12.61 9.72
N THR A 62 -1.92 -11.81 10.76
CA THR A 62 -1.52 -10.40 10.62
C THR A 62 -0.04 -10.21 10.31
N THR A 63 0.74 -11.30 10.27
CA THR A 63 2.19 -11.25 10.00
C THR A 63 2.55 -11.40 8.51
N SER A 64 1.58 -11.63 7.62
CA SER A 64 1.85 -11.75 6.19
C SER A 64 2.28 -10.39 5.60
N PRO A 65 3.23 -10.37 4.64
CA PRO A 65 3.60 -9.14 3.94
C PRO A 65 2.40 -8.48 3.23
N LYS A 66 1.46 -9.30 2.72
CA LYS A 66 0.24 -8.83 2.06
C LYS A 66 -0.68 -8.11 3.05
N PHE A 67 -0.85 -8.64 4.27
CA PHE A 67 -1.62 -7.95 5.30
C PHE A 67 -1.03 -6.57 5.60
N GLY A 68 0.28 -6.48 5.81
CA GLY A 68 0.96 -5.21 6.06
C GLY A 68 0.78 -4.21 4.92
N ALA A 69 0.91 -4.65 3.66
CA ALA A 69 0.69 -3.82 2.47
C ALA A 69 -0.77 -3.33 2.39
N ASN A 70 -1.74 -4.19 2.67
CA ASN A 70 -3.15 -3.86 2.67
C ASN A 70 -3.52 -2.84 3.77
N VAL A 71 -2.97 -2.99 4.98
CA VAL A 71 -3.14 -2.02 6.06
C VAL A 71 -2.57 -0.65 5.68
N ALA A 72 -1.38 -0.63 5.07
CA ALA A 72 -0.77 0.61 4.57
C ALA A 72 -1.61 1.26 3.45
N ALA A 73 -2.17 0.45 2.54
CA ALA A 73 -3.05 0.93 1.46
C ALA A 73 -4.36 1.55 2.01
N LEU A 74 -4.99 0.90 3.00
CA LEU A 74 -6.14 1.46 3.71
C LEU A 74 -5.80 2.79 4.40
N TRP A 75 -4.66 2.84 5.09
CA TRP A 75 -4.22 4.07 5.73
C TRP A 75 -4.00 5.21 4.71
N GLN A 76 -3.33 4.91 3.59
CA GLN A 76 -3.15 5.89 2.52
C GLN A 76 -4.48 6.37 1.94
N ALA A 77 -5.46 5.48 1.77
CA ALA A 77 -6.79 5.87 1.33
C ALA A 77 -7.45 6.85 2.30
N ILE A 78 -7.35 6.60 3.61
CA ILE A 78 -7.93 7.46 4.63
C ILE A 78 -7.23 8.83 4.67
N VAL A 79 -5.89 8.90 4.69
CA VAL A 79 -5.19 10.19 4.82
C VAL A 79 -5.26 11.04 3.55
N THR A 80 -5.45 10.43 2.37
CA THR A 80 -5.54 11.15 1.09
C THR A 80 -6.97 11.29 0.56
N ASP A 81 -7.96 10.81 1.29
CA ASP A 81 -9.38 10.78 0.88
C ASP A 81 -9.61 10.09 -0.49
N ASP A 82 -8.89 9.00 -0.72
CA ASP A 82 -8.92 8.26 -2.00
C ASP A 82 -9.27 6.77 -1.76
N PRO A 83 -10.57 6.42 -1.75
CA PRO A 83 -11.03 5.07 -1.47
C PRO A 83 -10.47 3.99 -2.41
N ILE A 84 -10.06 4.36 -3.64
CA ILE A 84 -9.54 3.40 -4.63
C ILE A 84 -8.28 2.73 -4.11
N LYS A 85 -7.44 3.44 -3.37
CA LYS A 85 -6.22 2.89 -2.76
C LYS A 85 -6.49 1.75 -1.79
N ALA A 86 -7.64 1.75 -1.12
CA ALA A 86 -8.01 0.74 -0.13
C ALA A 86 -8.65 -0.52 -0.73
N MET A 87 -8.99 -0.53 -2.02
CA MET A 87 -9.66 -1.66 -2.66
C MET A 87 -8.90 -2.99 -2.56
N PRO A 88 -7.56 -3.04 -2.56
CA PRO A 88 -6.83 -4.30 -2.33
C PRO A 88 -7.10 -4.95 -0.98
N PHE A 89 -7.51 -4.17 0.04
CA PHE A 89 -7.87 -4.69 1.37
C PHE A 89 -9.36 -4.97 1.52
N PHE A 90 -10.18 -4.57 0.57
CA PHE A 90 -11.61 -4.87 0.58
C PHE A 90 -11.87 -6.30 0.09
N PHE A 91 -12.90 -6.97 0.63
CA PHE A 91 -13.21 -8.37 0.29
C PHE A 91 -13.55 -8.50 -1.21
N PRO A 92 -12.81 -9.34 -1.98
CA PRO A 92 -12.92 -9.37 -3.43
C PRO A 92 -14.29 -9.82 -3.92
N LEU A 93 -14.77 -9.26 -5.04
CA LEU A 93 -16.04 -9.63 -5.64
C LEU A 93 -16.12 -11.13 -5.94
N GLY A 94 -15.09 -11.70 -6.58
CA GLY A 94 -15.07 -13.13 -6.93
C GLY A 94 -15.21 -14.03 -5.71
N ALA A 95 -14.58 -13.67 -4.59
CA ALA A 95 -14.73 -14.35 -3.30
C ALA A 95 -16.15 -14.17 -2.75
N TYR A 96 -16.70 -12.95 -2.84
CA TYR A 96 -18.05 -12.66 -2.36
C TYR A 96 -19.11 -13.50 -3.09
N LEU A 97 -18.99 -13.65 -4.40
CA LEU A 97 -19.88 -14.49 -5.22
C LEU A 97 -19.81 -15.97 -4.81
N GLN A 98 -18.66 -16.46 -4.37
CA GLN A 98 -18.50 -17.83 -3.88
C GLN A 98 -19.07 -18.02 -2.46
N VAL A 99 -19.06 -16.97 -1.65
CA VAL A 99 -19.45 -17.04 -0.23
C VAL A 99 -20.94 -16.78 -0.03
N LYS A 100 -21.53 -15.79 -0.68
CA LYS A 100 -22.89 -15.34 -0.36
C LYS A 100 -24.01 -16.18 -0.96
N ALA A 101 -25.05 -16.46 -0.14
CA ALA A 101 -26.26 -17.20 -0.50
C ALA A 101 -27.45 -16.23 -0.62
N ILE A 102 -27.33 -15.21 -1.45
CA ILE A 102 -28.38 -14.22 -1.75
C ILE A 102 -28.65 -14.19 -3.26
N SER A 103 -29.81 -13.65 -3.66
CA SER A 103 -30.28 -13.70 -5.06
C SER A 103 -29.43 -12.88 -6.02
N ASN A 104 -28.86 -11.76 -5.60
CA ASN A 104 -28.02 -10.88 -6.44
C ASN A 104 -26.77 -10.41 -5.68
N PRO A 105 -25.79 -11.32 -5.48
CA PRO A 105 -24.62 -10.99 -4.67
C PRO A 105 -23.71 -9.95 -5.31
N GLU A 106 -23.62 -9.88 -6.64
CA GLU A 106 -22.81 -8.85 -7.31
C GLU A 106 -23.38 -7.44 -7.07
N SER A 107 -24.69 -7.26 -7.24
CA SER A 107 -25.32 -5.98 -6.98
C SER A 107 -25.18 -5.58 -5.51
N ASP A 108 -25.39 -6.50 -4.59
CA ASP A 108 -25.22 -6.27 -3.15
C ASP A 108 -23.78 -5.87 -2.81
N TRP A 109 -22.79 -6.55 -3.40
CA TRP A 109 -21.39 -6.19 -3.20
C TRP A 109 -21.09 -4.75 -3.67
N ARG A 110 -21.59 -4.37 -4.86
CA ARG A 110 -21.33 -3.03 -5.43
C ARG A 110 -22.07 -1.92 -4.69
N THR A 111 -23.38 -2.09 -4.47
CA THR A 111 -24.28 -1.01 -4.05
C THR A 111 -24.39 -0.87 -2.54
N ARG A 112 -24.10 -1.90 -1.78
CA ARG A 112 -24.14 -1.86 -0.31
C ARG A 112 -22.72 -1.90 0.28
N LEU A 113 -21.94 -2.93 -0.03
CA LEU A 113 -20.64 -3.11 0.64
C LEU A 113 -19.59 -2.11 0.14
N VAL A 114 -19.35 -2.02 -1.16
CA VAL A 114 -18.35 -1.07 -1.71
C VAL A 114 -18.77 0.35 -1.45
N ALA A 115 -20.04 0.70 -1.68
CA ALA A 115 -20.53 2.05 -1.41
C ALA A 115 -20.34 2.42 0.06
N GLY A 116 -20.70 1.52 0.98
CA GLY A 116 -20.47 1.73 2.41
C GLY A 116 -18.99 1.84 2.79
N TYR A 117 -18.12 1.08 2.15
CA TYR A 117 -16.67 1.15 2.37
C TYR A 117 -16.09 2.50 1.93
N VAL A 118 -16.53 3.00 0.77
CA VAL A 118 -16.17 4.32 0.24
C VAL A 118 -16.63 5.43 1.19
N GLU A 119 -17.90 5.41 1.60
CA GLU A 119 -18.45 6.37 2.57
C GLU A 119 -17.68 6.37 3.89
N ASP A 120 -17.34 5.19 4.40
CA ASP A 120 -16.59 5.06 5.66
C ASP A 120 -15.17 5.66 5.53
N ILE A 121 -14.48 5.49 4.39
CA ILE A 121 -13.16 6.10 4.17
C ILE A 121 -13.26 7.63 4.19
N HIS A 122 -14.21 8.21 3.47
CA HIS A 122 -14.47 9.66 3.51
C HIS A 122 -14.78 10.15 4.94
N ALA A 123 -15.59 9.39 5.68
CA ALA A 123 -15.92 9.72 7.07
C ALA A 123 -14.70 9.65 7.99
N LEU A 124 -13.81 8.67 7.81
CA LEU A 124 -12.56 8.55 8.59
C LEU A 124 -11.57 9.64 8.24
N HIS A 125 -11.45 10.01 6.95
CA HIS A 125 -10.67 11.18 6.53
C HIS A 125 -11.21 12.47 7.21
N ALA A 126 -12.50 12.69 7.16
CA ALA A 126 -13.13 13.85 7.80
C ALA A 126 -12.88 13.89 9.32
N LYS A 127 -12.82 12.73 10.00
CA LYS A 127 -12.46 12.66 11.44
C LYS A 127 -11.00 13.04 11.70
N LEU A 128 -10.08 12.76 10.79
CA LEU A 128 -8.70 13.25 10.90
C LEU A 128 -8.65 14.77 10.67
N GLY A 129 -9.42 15.27 9.71
CA GLY A 129 -9.48 16.70 9.37
C GLY A 129 -8.07 17.25 9.07
N ALA A 130 -7.73 18.38 9.68
CA ALA A 130 -6.43 19.02 9.49
C ALA A 130 -5.21 18.13 9.90
N LYS A 131 -5.45 17.11 10.72
CA LYS A 131 -4.39 16.18 11.16
C LYS A 131 -4.01 15.14 10.10
N ALA A 132 -4.78 14.99 9.02
CA ALA A 132 -4.52 13.98 7.99
C ALA A 132 -3.09 14.08 7.42
N GLY A 133 -2.56 15.30 7.26
CA GLY A 133 -1.21 15.53 6.73
C GLY A 133 -0.05 15.18 7.69
N THR A 134 -0.32 15.06 8.99
CA THR A 134 0.70 14.74 10.03
C THR A 134 0.49 13.38 10.66
N ALA A 135 -0.66 12.76 10.42
CA ALA A 135 -1.01 11.48 11.01
C ALA A 135 -0.14 10.33 10.44
N GLN A 136 0.31 9.46 11.33
CA GLN A 136 1.20 8.34 11.02
C GLN A 136 0.54 7.02 11.40
N LEU A 137 0.56 6.05 10.50
CA LEU A 137 0.13 4.70 10.78
C LEU A 137 1.04 4.04 11.83
N VAL A 138 0.43 3.42 12.83
CA VAL A 138 1.13 2.56 13.80
C VAL A 138 0.97 1.09 13.40
N GLY A 139 -0.22 0.69 12.95
CA GLY A 139 -0.53 -0.67 12.54
C GLY A 139 -2.01 -1.01 12.69
N MET A 140 -2.33 -2.28 12.62
CA MET A 140 -3.68 -2.78 12.85
C MET A 140 -3.67 -3.93 13.85
N ASP A 141 -4.42 -3.77 14.95
CA ASP A 141 -4.64 -4.82 15.92
C ASP A 141 -5.86 -5.65 15.50
N VAL A 142 -5.66 -6.94 15.28
CA VAL A 142 -6.74 -7.88 14.96
C VAL A 142 -6.81 -8.92 16.09
N PRO A 143 -7.96 -9.11 16.76
CA PRO A 143 -8.10 -10.09 17.83
C PRO A 143 -8.22 -11.52 17.26
N GLU A 144 -7.13 -12.04 16.69
CA GLU A 144 -7.09 -13.33 15.97
C GLU A 144 -7.51 -14.52 16.85
N SER A 145 -7.36 -14.42 18.17
CA SER A 145 -7.84 -15.44 19.12
C SER A 145 -9.36 -15.56 19.15
N GLN A 146 -10.07 -14.48 18.75
CA GLN A 146 -11.54 -14.44 18.67
C GLN A 146 -12.06 -14.80 17.28
N ALA A 147 -11.18 -15.13 16.33
CA ALA A 147 -11.59 -15.52 15.00
C ALA A 147 -12.37 -16.83 15.02
N VAL A 148 -13.50 -16.86 14.31
CA VAL A 148 -14.41 -18.00 14.24
C VAL A 148 -14.51 -18.49 12.79
N TRP A 149 -14.44 -19.82 12.60
CA TRP A 149 -14.75 -20.43 11.30
C TRP A 149 -16.26 -20.51 11.10
N VAL A 150 -16.78 -19.65 10.23
CA VAL A 150 -18.21 -19.59 9.90
C VAL A 150 -18.51 -20.67 8.88
N LYS A 151 -19.42 -21.59 9.22
CA LYS A 151 -19.89 -22.68 8.31
C LYS A 151 -20.99 -22.17 7.39
N PRO A 152 -21.26 -22.87 6.26
CA PRO A 152 -22.39 -22.53 5.39
C PRO A 152 -23.71 -22.48 6.15
N GLY A 153 -24.57 -21.53 5.77
CA GLY A 153 -25.90 -21.35 6.34
C GLY A 153 -25.98 -20.52 7.62
N VAL A 154 -24.84 -20.09 8.20
CA VAL A 154 -24.84 -19.33 9.48
C VAL A 154 -25.13 -17.83 9.24
N GLU A 155 -24.62 -17.25 8.16
CA GLU A 155 -24.69 -15.80 7.87
C GLU A 155 -25.17 -15.49 6.44
N TYR A 156 -26.21 -16.19 5.98
CA TYR A 156 -26.66 -16.15 4.58
C TYR A 156 -25.49 -16.43 3.61
N ASN A 157 -24.66 -17.41 4.00
CA ASN A 157 -23.50 -17.84 3.25
C ASN A 157 -23.64 -19.28 2.77
N LYS A 158 -23.14 -19.56 1.58
CA LYS A 158 -22.98 -20.91 1.01
C LYS A 158 -21.52 -21.41 1.08
N GLY A 159 -20.56 -20.49 1.24
CA GLY A 159 -19.15 -20.80 1.47
C GLY A 159 -18.71 -20.48 2.90
N SER A 160 -17.67 -21.13 3.38
CA SER A 160 -17.10 -20.93 4.71
C SER A 160 -15.97 -19.89 4.68
N TYR A 161 -15.70 -19.26 5.83
CA TYR A 161 -14.61 -18.31 6.01
C TYR A 161 -14.28 -18.14 7.50
N TRP A 162 -13.07 -17.67 7.82
CA TRP A 162 -12.77 -17.11 9.14
C TRP A 162 -13.35 -15.70 9.23
N ARG A 163 -13.95 -15.35 10.35
CA ARG A 163 -14.48 -14.03 10.66
C ARG A 163 -13.94 -13.52 11.97
N VAL A 164 -13.65 -12.24 12.06
CA VAL A 164 -13.27 -11.53 13.28
C VAL A 164 -13.94 -10.16 13.33
N TYR A 165 -14.28 -9.72 14.54
CA TYR A 165 -14.81 -8.39 14.83
C TYR A 165 -13.83 -7.61 15.71
N GLY A 166 -13.99 -6.27 15.74
CA GLY A 166 -13.33 -5.43 16.72
C GLY A 166 -11.85 -5.16 16.46
N ALA A 167 -11.38 -5.34 15.21
CA ALA A 167 -10.03 -4.90 14.86
C ALA A 167 -9.91 -3.36 14.98
N GLN A 168 -8.68 -2.86 15.20
CA GLN A 168 -8.40 -1.45 15.42
C GLN A 168 -7.25 -1.00 14.53
N LEU A 169 -7.48 -0.02 13.66
CA LEU A 169 -6.45 0.66 12.90
C LEU A 169 -5.82 1.75 13.80
N ARG A 170 -4.56 1.57 14.19
CA ARG A 170 -3.85 2.43 15.14
C ARG A 170 -3.00 3.48 14.41
N TYR A 171 -3.05 4.71 14.90
CA TYR A 171 -2.27 5.81 14.35
C TYR A 171 -1.82 6.79 15.44
N THR A 172 -0.90 7.66 15.10
CA THR A 172 -0.55 8.85 15.88
C THR A 172 -0.79 10.10 15.05
N ALA A 173 -1.25 11.18 15.67
CA ALA A 173 -1.40 12.49 15.05
C ALA A 173 -1.09 13.57 16.08
N ASP A 174 -0.25 14.54 15.74
CA ASP A 174 0.20 15.61 16.65
C ASP A 174 0.71 15.08 18.01
N GLY A 175 1.43 13.96 17.99
CA GLY A 175 1.97 13.29 19.18
C GLY A 175 0.94 12.54 20.03
N GLN A 176 -0.32 12.49 19.63
CA GLN A 176 -1.38 11.75 20.33
C GLN A 176 -1.70 10.44 19.61
N SER A 177 -1.90 9.37 20.38
CA SER A 177 -2.37 8.09 19.84
C SER A 177 -3.87 8.14 19.55
N GLY A 178 -4.27 7.53 18.43
CA GLY A 178 -5.66 7.36 18.04
C GLY A 178 -5.91 5.98 17.43
N SER A 179 -7.18 5.63 17.28
CA SER A 179 -7.58 4.42 16.56
C SER A 179 -8.90 4.61 15.83
N PHE A 180 -9.05 3.87 14.73
CA PHE A 180 -10.32 3.68 14.04
C PHE A 180 -10.80 2.24 14.19
N PRO A 181 -12.05 1.99 14.57
CA PRO A 181 -12.59 0.65 14.63
C PRO A 181 -12.76 0.07 13.23
N ILE A 182 -12.44 -1.22 13.08
CA ILE A 182 -12.77 -2.02 11.91
C ILE A 182 -13.87 -3.00 12.33
N ALA A 183 -15.07 -2.78 11.83
CA ALA A 183 -16.26 -3.45 12.35
C ALA A 183 -16.24 -4.96 12.07
N SER A 184 -15.85 -5.38 10.86
CA SER A 184 -15.70 -6.80 10.57
C SER A 184 -14.66 -7.08 9.48
N MET A 185 -13.96 -8.19 9.66
CA MET A 185 -13.05 -8.76 8.69
C MET A 185 -13.37 -10.23 8.46
N ILE A 186 -13.22 -10.69 7.23
CA ILE A 186 -13.32 -12.11 6.89
C ILE A 186 -12.10 -12.56 6.09
N SER A 187 -11.87 -13.87 6.06
CA SER A 187 -10.73 -14.44 5.37
C SER A 187 -11.07 -14.87 3.95
N TRP A 188 -10.05 -14.82 3.09
CA TRP A 188 -10.02 -15.52 1.84
C TRP A 188 -8.63 -16.10 1.60
N ARG A 189 -8.52 -17.45 1.51
CA ARG A 189 -7.27 -18.14 1.23
C ARG A 189 -6.12 -17.75 2.17
N GLY A 190 -6.37 -17.76 3.48
CA GLY A 190 -5.36 -17.44 4.48
C GLY A 190 -5.02 -15.96 4.65
N GLU A 191 -5.76 -15.06 4.00
CA GLU A 191 -5.57 -13.61 4.13
C GLU A 191 -6.82 -12.94 4.71
N TRP A 192 -6.60 -11.89 5.52
CA TRP A 192 -7.66 -11.05 6.04
C TRP A 192 -8.08 -9.99 5.03
N TYR A 193 -9.39 -9.72 4.97
CA TYR A 193 -10.01 -8.63 4.19
C TYR A 193 -11.06 -7.91 5.02
N VAL A 194 -11.16 -6.59 4.84
CA VAL A 194 -12.23 -5.78 5.44
C VAL A 194 -13.52 -6.00 4.68
N VAL A 195 -14.64 -6.15 5.40
CA VAL A 195 -16.00 -6.18 4.84
C VAL A 195 -16.77 -4.95 5.31
N HIS A 196 -16.67 -4.61 6.60
CA HIS A 196 -17.29 -3.42 7.17
C HIS A 196 -16.22 -2.62 7.92
N LEU A 197 -16.02 -1.38 7.50
CA LEU A 197 -14.93 -0.56 8.04
C LEU A 197 -15.34 0.11 9.37
N ASN A 198 -16.44 0.85 9.39
CA ASN A 198 -16.84 1.62 10.58
C ASN A 198 -18.05 1.00 11.29
N SER A 199 -19.02 0.49 10.56
CA SER A 199 -20.23 -0.15 11.11
C SER A 199 -20.72 -1.30 10.22
N ILE A 200 -21.36 -2.29 10.83
CA ILE A 200 -22.03 -3.37 10.08
C ILE A 200 -23.33 -2.80 9.49
N ARG A 201 -23.51 -2.98 8.18
CA ARG A 201 -24.68 -2.52 7.40
C ARG A 201 -25.43 -3.67 6.76
#